data_4056beed7f6ebb35ab38f25e56170f2e
#
_entry.id   4056beed7f6ebb35ab38f25e56170f2e
#
_cell.length_a   1.000
_cell.length_b   1.000
_cell.length_c   1.000
_cell.angle_alpha   90.00
_cell.angle_beta   90.00
_cell.angle_gamma   90.00
#
_symmetry.space_group_name_H-M   'P 1'
#
loop_
_entity.id
_entity.type
_entity.pdbx_description
1 polymer ?
#
loop_
_entity_poly.entity_id
_entity_poly.type
_entity_poly.pdbx_seq_one_letter_code
_entity_poly.pdbx_strand_id
1 'polypeptide(L)'
;MQVAVIHTAFEDTPRTVAFVDVPEEISAFGTTDECLEYAYRWTNNIMGSWSRNDIEDNGDYNPNVTVMAPLNEGGMGLRSTSMGDQMLIGNKKYEVAMCGFEEV
;
A
#
# COMPACT_ATOMS: atom_id res chain seq x y z
N MET A 1 5.33 9.06 -9.23
CA MET A 1 4.42 7.97 -9.68
C MET A 1 3.55 7.52 -8.52
N GLN A 2 2.27 7.36 -8.77
CA GLN A 2 1.31 7.01 -7.74
C GLN A 2 0.86 5.56 -7.89
N VAL A 3 0.85 4.82 -6.78
CA VAL A 3 0.31 3.46 -6.73
C VAL A 3 -0.92 3.47 -5.84
N ALA A 4 -2.05 3.02 -6.38
CA ALA A 4 -3.26 2.82 -5.57
C ALA A 4 -3.20 1.43 -4.94
N VAL A 5 -3.45 1.35 -3.64
CA VAL A 5 -3.44 0.08 -2.90
C VAL A 5 -4.89 -0.28 -2.58
N ILE A 6 -5.29 -1.48 -3.00
CA ILE A 6 -6.67 -1.94 -2.93
C ILE A 6 -6.71 -3.22 -2.10
N HIS A 7 -7.38 -3.18 -0.96
CA HIS A 7 -7.55 -4.37 -0.14
C HIS A 7 -8.74 -5.17 -0.64
N THR A 8 -8.50 -6.42 -1.00
CA THR A 8 -9.53 -7.35 -1.48
C THR A 8 -9.49 -8.67 -0.73
N ALA A 9 -8.31 -9.10 -0.26
CA ALA A 9 -8.08 -10.48 0.20
C ALA A 9 -9.01 -10.92 1.32
N PHE A 10 -9.33 -10.02 2.26
CA PHE A 10 -10.16 -10.33 3.41
C PHE A 10 -11.41 -9.45 3.47
N GLU A 11 -11.77 -8.85 2.33
CA GLU A 11 -12.87 -7.90 2.25
C GLU A 11 -14.01 -8.48 1.43
N ASP A 12 -15.25 -8.22 1.83
CA ASP A 12 -16.43 -8.58 1.03
C ASP A 12 -16.49 -7.76 -0.25
N THR A 13 -16.00 -6.53 -0.21
CA THR A 13 -15.97 -5.62 -1.34
C THR A 13 -14.58 -5.01 -1.43
N PRO A 14 -13.98 -4.95 -2.61
CA PRO A 14 -12.69 -4.27 -2.78
C PRO A 14 -12.76 -2.84 -2.28
N ARG A 15 -11.67 -2.40 -1.65
CA ARG A 15 -11.67 -1.06 -1.08
C ARG A 15 -10.28 -0.44 -1.23
N THR A 16 -10.23 0.75 -1.83
CA THR A 16 -9.00 1.50 -1.95
C THR A 16 -8.62 2.05 -0.58
N VAL A 17 -7.48 1.65 -0.06
CA VAL A 17 -7.05 2.05 1.28
C VAL A 17 -6.00 3.13 1.26
N ALA A 18 -5.23 3.25 0.19
CA ALA A 18 -4.14 4.24 0.15
C ALA A 18 -3.74 4.57 -1.28
N PHE A 19 -3.18 5.77 -1.43
CA PHE A 19 -2.38 6.14 -2.60
C PHE A 19 -0.96 6.35 -2.10
N VAL A 20 0.01 5.68 -2.73
CA VAL A 20 1.41 5.77 -2.35
C VAL A 20 2.17 6.50 -3.45
N ASP A 21 2.82 7.60 -3.09
CA ASP A 21 3.61 8.39 -4.03
C ASP A 21 5.03 7.84 -4.03
N VAL A 22 5.37 7.07 -5.04
CA VAL A 22 6.68 6.43 -5.14
C VAL A 22 7.74 7.47 -5.50
N PRO A 23 8.83 7.56 -4.74
CA PRO A 23 9.89 8.53 -5.05
C PRO A 23 10.42 8.39 -6.47
N GLU A 24 10.82 9.52 -7.05
CA GLU A 24 11.27 9.57 -8.44
C GLU A 24 12.49 8.68 -8.69
N GLU A 25 13.38 8.56 -7.71
CA GLU A 25 14.56 7.70 -7.82
C GLU A 25 14.17 6.24 -8.10
N ILE A 26 13.02 5.81 -7.58
CA ILE A 26 12.53 4.45 -7.81
C ILE A 26 11.70 4.39 -9.09
N SER A 27 10.80 5.35 -9.30
CA SER A 27 9.88 5.30 -10.45
C SER A 27 10.59 5.58 -11.77
N ALA A 28 11.63 6.41 -11.78
CA ALA A 28 12.35 6.77 -13.00
C ALA A 28 13.44 5.77 -13.36
N PHE A 29 14.11 5.18 -12.37
CA PHE A 29 15.27 4.34 -12.58
C PHE A 29 15.08 2.88 -12.19
N GLY A 30 14.02 2.58 -11.46
CA GLY A 30 13.72 1.22 -11.03
C GLY A 30 12.72 0.51 -11.93
N THR A 31 12.38 -0.70 -11.55
CA THR A 31 11.40 -1.52 -12.26
C THR A 31 10.00 -1.28 -11.70
N THR A 32 8.99 -1.77 -12.43
CA THR A 32 7.61 -1.78 -11.93
C THR A 32 7.53 -2.54 -10.60
N ASP A 33 8.21 -3.68 -10.49
CA ASP A 33 8.22 -4.45 -9.24
C ASP A 33 8.78 -3.65 -8.08
N GLU A 34 9.80 -2.85 -8.30
CA GLU A 34 10.38 -2.01 -7.24
C GLU A 34 9.39 -0.96 -6.78
N CYS A 35 8.59 -0.40 -7.70
CA CYS A 35 7.53 0.54 -7.33
C CYS A 35 6.44 -0.15 -6.50
N LEU A 36 6.05 -1.35 -6.89
CA LEU A 36 5.06 -2.14 -6.17
C LEU A 36 5.58 -2.57 -4.79
N GLU A 37 6.86 -2.92 -4.71
CA GLU A 37 7.50 -3.27 -3.43
C GLU A 37 7.54 -2.09 -2.48
N TYR A 38 7.78 -0.90 -2.98
CA TYR A 38 7.74 0.32 -2.18
C TYR A 38 6.34 0.51 -1.59
N ALA A 39 5.30 0.40 -2.42
CA ALA A 39 3.93 0.55 -1.95
C ALA A 39 3.56 -0.57 -0.97
N TYR A 40 4.02 -1.78 -1.20
CA TYR A 40 3.78 -2.91 -0.30
C TYR A 40 4.44 -2.67 1.05
N ARG A 41 5.72 -2.26 1.08
CA ARG A 41 6.44 -1.99 2.31
C ARG A 41 5.72 -0.96 3.16
N TRP A 42 5.28 0.13 2.54
CA TRP A 42 4.73 1.26 3.29
C TRP A 42 3.23 1.16 3.56
N THR A 43 2.61 0.05 3.18
CA THR A 43 1.25 -0.31 3.59
C THR A 43 1.25 -1.59 4.41
N ASN A 44 2.35 -1.83 5.12
CA ASN A 44 2.52 -2.97 6.03
C ASN A 44 2.89 -2.48 7.42
N ASN A 45 2.34 -3.15 8.43
CA ASN A 45 2.62 -2.86 9.84
C ASN A 45 3.87 -3.63 10.26
N ILE A 46 5.03 -2.98 10.18
CA ILE A 46 6.32 -3.61 10.49
C ILE A 46 6.88 -3.07 11.80
N MET A 47 7.00 -1.73 11.89
CA MET A 47 7.56 -1.06 13.07
C MET A 47 6.50 -0.26 13.81
N GLY A 48 5.29 -0.26 13.32
CA GLY A 48 4.19 0.52 13.89
C GLY A 48 2.92 0.26 13.12
N SER A 49 2.20 1.32 12.76
CA SER A 49 0.94 1.22 12.03
C SER A 49 1.00 2.08 10.78
N TRP A 50 1.01 1.45 9.62
CA TRP A 50 1.18 2.16 8.34
C TRP A 50 0.08 3.20 8.09
N SER A 51 -1.13 2.95 8.58
CA SER A 51 -2.27 3.82 8.32
C SER A 51 -2.43 4.96 9.32
N ARG A 52 -1.60 4.99 10.37
CA ARG A 52 -1.63 6.06 11.36
C ARG A 52 -0.62 7.15 10.98
N ASN A 53 -0.87 7.78 9.84
CA ASN A 53 -0.04 8.89 9.35
C ASN A 53 -0.24 10.19 10.13
N ASP A 54 -1.11 10.18 11.12
CA ASP A 54 -1.28 11.26 12.07
C ASP A 54 -0.26 11.21 13.23
N ILE A 55 0.56 10.14 13.29
CA ILE A 55 1.55 9.94 14.36
C ILE A 55 2.94 9.84 13.74
N GLU A 56 3.72 10.92 13.81
CA GLU A 56 5.05 10.96 13.20
C GLU A 56 6.08 10.04 13.87
N ASP A 57 5.89 9.76 15.17
CA ASP A 57 6.77 8.83 15.90
C ASP A 57 6.52 7.36 15.54
N ASN A 58 5.50 7.10 14.75
CA ASN A 58 5.16 5.78 14.27
C ASN A 58 6.27 5.29 13.32
N GLY A 59 6.85 4.12 13.58
CA GLY A 59 7.95 3.59 12.78
C GLY A 59 7.59 3.28 11.33
N ASP A 60 6.30 3.22 11.01
CA ASP A 60 5.82 3.02 9.64
C ASP A 60 5.25 4.32 9.04
N TYR A 61 5.53 5.45 9.64
CA TYR A 61 5.13 6.73 9.10
C TYR A 61 5.87 7.02 7.80
N ASN A 62 5.12 7.41 6.78
CA ASN A 62 5.68 7.83 5.51
C ASN A 62 4.78 8.91 4.91
N PRO A 63 5.29 10.15 4.75
CA PRO A 63 4.47 11.24 4.21
C PRO A 63 4.04 11.01 2.75
N ASN A 64 4.65 10.04 2.06
CA ASN A 64 4.27 9.70 0.68
C ASN A 64 3.03 8.81 0.63
N VAL A 65 2.51 8.38 1.78
CA VAL A 65 1.31 7.54 1.83
C VAL A 65 0.11 8.38 2.24
N THR A 66 -0.90 8.41 1.39
CA THR A 66 -2.18 9.05 1.69
C THR A 66 -3.18 7.95 2.01
N VAL A 67 -3.66 7.93 3.25
CA VAL A 67 -4.63 6.93 3.70
C VAL A 67 -6.02 7.35 3.27
N MET A 68 -6.70 6.50 2.48
CA MET A 68 -8.00 6.81 1.89
C MET A 68 -9.17 6.15 2.62
N ALA A 69 -8.90 5.04 3.30
CA ALA A 69 -9.95 4.33 4.02
C ALA A 69 -10.03 4.82 5.46
N PRO A 70 -11.22 4.78 6.08
CA PRO A 70 -11.31 5.09 7.50
C PRO A 70 -10.55 4.03 8.30
N LEU A 71 -10.04 4.44 9.46
CA LEU A 71 -9.43 3.50 10.38
C LEU A 71 -10.50 2.50 10.84
N ASN A 72 -10.07 1.31 11.24
CA ASN A 72 -10.99 0.33 11.77
C ASN A 72 -11.58 0.82 13.10
N GLU A 73 -12.55 0.07 13.59
CA GLU A 73 -13.24 0.41 14.84
C GLU A 73 -12.23 0.57 15.98
N GLY A 74 -12.36 1.63 16.74
CA GLY A 74 -11.43 1.95 17.83
C GLY A 74 -10.21 2.73 17.39
N GLY A 75 -10.10 3.07 16.10
CA GLY A 75 -8.98 3.88 15.59
C GLY A 75 -7.65 3.15 15.61
N MET A 76 -7.66 1.84 15.56
CA MET A 76 -6.44 1.03 15.70
C MET A 76 -5.61 0.97 14.42
N GLY A 77 -6.12 1.50 13.33
CA GLY A 77 -5.42 1.45 12.05
C GLY A 77 -5.85 0.25 11.22
N LEU A 78 -5.35 0.23 9.98
CA LEU A 78 -5.72 -0.78 9.01
C LEU A 78 -4.72 -1.94 9.02
N ARG A 79 -5.17 -3.12 8.60
CA ARG A 79 -4.30 -4.28 8.47
C ARG A 79 -3.23 -4.05 7.39
N SER A 80 -2.18 -4.85 7.45
CA SER A 80 -1.16 -4.88 6.40
C SER A 80 -1.75 -5.34 5.08
N THR A 81 -1.20 -4.80 3.98
CA THR A 81 -1.46 -5.33 2.64
C THR A 81 -0.90 -6.75 2.57
N SER A 82 -1.68 -7.67 2.02
CA SER A 82 -1.39 -9.10 2.06
C SER A 82 -1.55 -9.74 0.69
N MET A 83 -1.11 -10.98 0.58
CA MET A 83 -1.32 -11.78 -0.63
C MET A 83 -2.80 -11.79 -1.00
N GLY A 84 -3.11 -11.55 -2.26
CA GLY A 84 -4.47 -11.42 -2.76
C GLY A 84 -4.98 -9.99 -2.85
N ASP A 85 -4.34 -9.05 -2.14
CA ASP A 85 -4.65 -7.64 -2.32
C ASP A 85 -4.09 -7.14 -3.65
N GLN A 86 -4.54 -6.00 -4.11
CA GLN A 86 -4.20 -5.50 -5.44
C GLN A 86 -3.62 -4.10 -5.39
N MET A 87 -2.90 -3.77 -6.44
CA MET A 87 -2.31 -2.44 -6.63
C MET A 87 -2.54 -2.00 -8.07
N LEU A 88 -2.74 -0.69 -8.25
CA LEU A 88 -3.04 -0.11 -9.55
C LEU A 88 -2.01 0.96 -9.88
N ILE A 89 -1.36 0.81 -11.03
CA ILE A 89 -0.45 1.82 -11.58
C ILE A 89 -1.02 2.25 -12.93
N GLY A 90 -1.50 3.49 -13.03
CA GLY A 90 -2.21 3.93 -14.22
C GLY A 90 -3.44 3.05 -14.43
N ASN A 91 -3.50 2.36 -15.57
CA ASN A 91 -4.60 1.46 -15.88
C ASN A 91 -4.21 -0.03 -15.77
N LYS A 92 -3.04 -0.31 -15.20
CA LYS A 92 -2.58 -1.69 -15.02
C LYS A 92 -2.75 -2.12 -13.57
N LYS A 93 -3.35 -3.29 -13.39
CA LYS A 93 -3.64 -3.85 -12.07
C LYS A 93 -2.72 -5.02 -11.80
N TYR A 94 -2.22 -5.08 -10.57
CA TYR A 94 -1.32 -6.15 -10.10
C TYR A 94 -1.89 -6.76 -8.84
N GLU A 95 -1.67 -8.05 -8.65
CA GLU A 95 -2.08 -8.74 -7.43
C GLU A 95 -0.85 -9.16 -6.65
N VAL A 96 -0.89 -9.00 -5.34
CA VAL A 96 0.18 -9.47 -4.45
C VAL A 96 0.15 -10.99 -4.44
N ALA A 97 1.22 -11.60 -4.91
CA ALA A 97 1.34 -13.05 -5.04
C ALA A 97 2.26 -13.60 -3.94
N MET A 98 2.41 -14.92 -3.93
CA MET A 98 3.30 -15.58 -2.97
C MET A 98 4.75 -15.11 -3.13
N CYS A 99 5.19 -14.90 -4.35
CA CYS A 99 6.51 -14.40 -4.68
C CYS A 99 6.37 -13.21 -5.63
N GLY A 100 6.29 -11.99 -5.07
CA GLY A 100 6.20 -10.78 -5.86
C GLY A 100 4.79 -10.43 -6.27
N PHE A 101 4.62 -9.92 -7.49
CA PHE A 101 3.37 -9.37 -7.97
C PHE A 101 3.05 -9.91 -9.35
N GLU A 102 1.78 -10.14 -9.61
CA GLU A 102 1.32 -10.63 -10.90
C GLU A 102 0.36 -9.63 -11.53
N GLU A 103 0.57 -9.30 -12.79
CA GLU A 103 -0.36 -8.45 -13.53
C GLU A 103 -1.65 -9.23 -13.79
N VAL A 104 -2.79 -8.64 -13.51
CA VAL A 104 -4.09 -9.28 -13.65
C VAL A 104 -5.03 -8.52 -14.57
#